data_dfe67ccc9f53ecf0fc9eb4e104c1744d
#
_entry.id   dfe67ccc9f53ecf0fc9eb4e104c1744d
#
_cell.length_a   1.000
_cell.length_b   1.000
_cell.length_c   1.000
_cell.angle_alpha   90.00
_cell.angle_beta   90.00
_cell.angle_gamma   90.00
#
_symmetry.space_group_name_H-M   'P 1'
#
loop_
_entity.id
_entity.type
_entity.pdbx_description
1 polymer ?
#
loop_
_entity_poly.entity_id
_entity_poly.type
_entity_poly.pdbx_seq_one_letter_code
_entity_poly.pdbx_strand_id
1 'polypeptide(L)'
;MNLTKEQQEIYDGKQGATLAKVMQTLVRYGELFGADGMVPVTSKYNHLVTSFGLKALAPVYELMNQLIESGNVSKQKFSADPRPLDPNVPSSFLQDFVFKNFMYSKQDDYEKQLTQLGIMEKDAYTCTCYMDEVGNTPAMGEVLSWSESSAVVYANSVLGARCNRNSGIIDLMGSVVGYVPRFGLLTDEGRKATWIVKIETSKKPEAQLLGSAIGMKVMEKVPYVKGLDQWIGTEINED
;
A
#
# COMPACT_ATOMS: atom_id res chain seq x y z
N MET A 1 7.26 -3.53 22.29
CA MET A 1 7.97 -3.00 21.11
C MET A 1 8.96 -1.92 21.53
N ASN A 2 10.15 -1.85 20.92
CA ASN A 2 11.15 -0.83 21.23
C ASN A 2 10.91 0.41 20.36
N LEU A 3 10.76 1.57 20.98
CA LEU A 3 10.57 2.85 20.31
C LEU A 3 11.82 3.73 20.50
N THR A 4 12.19 4.48 19.47
CA THR A 4 13.19 5.55 19.61
C THR A 4 12.62 6.68 20.46
N LYS A 5 13.47 7.61 20.89
CA LYS A 5 13.02 8.77 21.68
C LYS A 5 11.95 9.57 20.95
N GLU A 6 12.14 9.83 19.67
CA GLU A 6 11.17 10.56 18.83
C GLU A 6 9.84 9.81 18.73
N GLN A 7 9.89 8.50 18.44
CA GLN A 7 8.71 7.65 18.36
C GLN A 7 7.95 7.59 19.71
N GLN A 8 8.68 7.54 20.82
CA GLN A 8 8.09 7.58 22.15
C GLN A 8 7.43 8.93 22.43
N GLU A 9 8.02 10.03 22.00
CA GLU A 9 7.42 11.35 22.14
C GLU A 9 6.11 11.50 21.38
N ILE A 10 6.00 10.90 20.18
CA ILE A 10 4.74 10.82 19.43
C ILE A 10 3.73 9.95 20.21
N TYR A 11 4.15 8.77 20.64
CA TYR A 11 3.32 7.82 21.38
C TYR A 11 2.74 8.43 22.66
N ASP A 12 3.53 9.22 23.38
CA ASP A 12 3.16 9.90 24.64
C ASP A 12 2.33 11.19 24.42
N GLY A 13 2.06 11.57 23.18
CA GLY A 13 1.20 12.70 22.85
C GLY A 13 1.87 14.07 22.84
N LYS A 14 3.20 14.14 22.87
CA LYS A 14 3.91 15.43 22.79
C LYS A 14 3.71 16.17 21.46
N GLN A 15 3.31 15.45 20.41
CA GLN A 15 2.99 16.00 19.10
C GLN A 15 1.47 16.04 18.82
N GLY A 16 0.65 15.98 19.88
CA GLY A 16 -0.81 16.04 19.79
C GLY A 16 -1.50 14.68 19.98
N ALA A 17 -2.72 14.74 20.49
CA ALA A 17 -3.49 13.55 20.89
C ALA A 17 -3.86 12.67 19.70
N THR A 18 -4.20 13.25 18.56
CA THR A 18 -4.56 12.50 17.34
C THR A 18 -3.39 11.68 16.85
N LEU A 19 -2.20 12.27 16.74
CA LEU A 19 -1.01 11.58 16.29
C LEU A 19 -0.56 10.49 17.27
N ALA A 20 -0.72 10.74 18.59
CA ALA A 20 -0.47 9.75 19.62
C ALA A 20 -1.36 8.52 19.46
N LYS A 21 -2.68 8.71 19.24
CA LYS A 21 -3.63 7.63 19.03
C LYS A 21 -3.28 6.80 17.78
N VAL A 22 -2.85 7.45 16.70
CA VAL A 22 -2.39 6.78 15.48
C VAL A 22 -1.15 5.95 15.77
N MET A 23 -0.13 6.53 16.42
CA MET A 23 1.11 5.81 16.78
C MET A 23 0.84 4.62 17.70
N GLN A 24 0.00 4.79 18.72
CA GLN A 24 -0.41 3.72 19.63
C GLN A 24 -1.13 2.59 18.89
N THR A 25 -1.94 2.92 17.89
CA THR A 25 -2.62 1.92 17.05
C THR A 25 -1.61 1.12 16.23
N LEU A 26 -0.65 1.79 15.59
CA LEU A 26 0.42 1.13 14.82
C LEU A 26 1.30 0.24 15.70
N VAL A 27 1.64 0.69 16.90
CA VAL A 27 2.41 -0.11 17.87
C VAL A 27 1.66 -1.38 18.25
N ARG A 28 0.37 -1.27 18.62
CA ARG A 28 -0.47 -2.44 18.95
C ARG A 28 -0.61 -3.39 17.75
N TYR A 29 -0.83 -2.83 16.56
CA TYR A 29 -0.89 -3.61 15.33
C TYR A 29 0.42 -4.38 15.12
N GLY A 30 1.55 -3.69 15.21
CA GLY A 30 2.86 -4.31 15.06
C GLY A 30 3.13 -5.42 16.09
N GLU A 31 2.75 -5.22 17.35
CA GLU A 31 2.90 -6.22 18.41
C GLU A 31 2.13 -7.51 18.12
N LEU A 32 0.94 -7.40 17.52
CA LEU A 32 0.16 -8.59 17.10
C LEU A 32 0.89 -9.42 16.04
N PHE A 33 1.76 -8.80 15.23
CA PHE A 33 2.57 -9.48 14.20
C PHE A 33 4.02 -9.71 14.63
N GLY A 34 4.33 -9.50 15.91
CA GLY A 34 5.67 -9.74 16.47
C GLY A 34 6.71 -8.70 16.06
N ALA A 35 6.30 -7.49 15.70
CA ALA A 35 7.22 -6.40 15.43
C ALA A 35 8.05 -6.05 16.68
N ASP A 36 9.36 -5.88 16.50
CA ASP A 36 10.29 -5.52 17.56
C ASP A 36 10.52 -4.01 17.70
N GLY A 37 10.14 -3.22 16.70
CA GLY A 37 10.28 -1.78 16.64
C GLY A 37 9.50 -1.17 15.48
N MET A 38 9.69 0.14 15.31
CA MET A 38 9.16 0.91 14.18
C MET A 38 10.31 1.34 13.28
N VAL A 39 10.10 1.31 11.97
CA VAL A 39 11.08 1.80 10.97
C VAL A 39 10.49 2.98 10.19
N PRO A 40 11.33 3.95 9.78
CA PRO A 40 10.85 5.08 9.01
C PRO A 40 10.40 4.64 7.61
N VAL A 41 9.35 5.26 7.10
CA VAL A 41 8.98 5.21 5.68
C VAL A 41 10.02 6.04 4.92
N THR A 42 10.69 5.43 3.96
CA THR A 42 11.81 6.06 3.23
C THR A 42 11.52 6.33 1.77
N SER A 43 10.41 5.81 1.24
CA SER A 43 9.96 6.09 -0.12
C SER A 43 9.63 7.57 -0.34
N LYS A 44 9.86 8.04 -1.54
CA LYS A 44 9.50 9.40 -1.95
C LYS A 44 8.00 9.65 -1.90
N TYR A 45 7.21 8.64 -2.26
CA TYR A 45 5.76 8.68 -2.29
C TYR A 45 5.17 7.43 -1.63
N ASN A 46 3.95 7.54 -1.13
CA ASN A 46 3.15 6.41 -0.67
C ASN A 46 2.09 6.02 -1.72
N HIS A 47 1.38 4.92 -1.47
CA HIS A 47 0.22 4.51 -2.24
C HIS A 47 -0.87 4.03 -1.29
N LEU A 48 -1.99 4.76 -1.24
CA LEU A 48 -3.00 4.58 -0.18
C LEU A 48 -4.36 4.21 -0.77
N VAL A 49 -4.89 3.09 -0.31
CA VAL A 49 -6.23 2.61 -0.68
C VAL A 49 -7.07 2.48 0.57
N THR A 50 -7.97 3.41 0.82
CA THR A 50 -8.71 3.46 2.10
C THR A 50 -10.19 3.09 1.98
N SER A 51 -10.97 3.81 1.19
CA SER A 51 -12.43 3.66 1.21
C SER A 51 -13.13 3.64 -0.14
N PHE A 52 -12.46 4.05 -1.22
CA PHE A 52 -13.04 4.19 -2.57
C PHE A 52 -14.32 5.07 -2.65
N GLY A 53 -14.63 5.84 -1.64
CA GLY A 53 -15.90 6.58 -1.60
C GLY A 53 -17.11 5.72 -1.21
N LEU A 54 -16.91 4.51 -0.68
CA LEU A 54 -17.99 3.62 -0.22
C LEU A 54 -18.72 4.19 0.99
N LYS A 55 -20.03 4.33 0.90
CA LYS A 55 -20.89 4.83 1.98
C LYS A 55 -20.75 4.02 3.28
N ALA A 56 -20.50 2.72 3.18
CA ALA A 56 -20.41 1.81 4.33
C ALA A 56 -19.18 2.05 5.23
N LEU A 57 -18.18 2.82 4.77
CA LEU A 57 -16.91 3.00 5.49
C LEU A 57 -16.87 4.30 6.31
N ALA A 58 -17.97 4.65 6.99
CA ALA A 58 -18.07 5.85 7.82
C ALA A 58 -16.92 6.05 8.82
N PRO A 59 -16.43 5.03 9.55
CA PRO A 59 -15.30 5.21 10.47
C PRO A 59 -13.99 5.64 9.79
N VAL A 60 -13.80 5.29 8.51
CA VAL A 60 -12.61 5.70 7.74
C VAL A 60 -12.65 7.20 7.46
N TYR A 61 -13.79 7.71 7.02
CA TYR A 61 -13.96 9.15 6.77
C TYR A 61 -13.81 9.97 8.03
N GLU A 62 -14.33 9.45 9.16
CA GLU A 62 -14.17 10.09 10.46
C GLU A 62 -12.70 10.17 10.88
N LEU A 63 -11.94 9.08 10.71
CA LEU A 63 -10.50 9.09 10.97
C LEU A 63 -9.78 10.11 10.07
N MET A 64 -10.10 10.12 8.78
CA MET A 64 -9.49 11.06 7.83
C MET A 64 -9.80 12.51 8.21
N ASN A 65 -11.03 12.82 8.61
CA ASN A 65 -11.40 14.14 9.11
C ASN A 65 -10.61 14.52 10.38
N GLN A 66 -10.53 13.66 11.37
CA GLN A 66 -9.74 13.91 12.59
C GLN A 66 -8.28 14.19 12.30
N LEU A 67 -7.68 13.49 11.32
CA LEU A 67 -6.32 13.75 10.87
C LEU A 67 -6.19 15.14 10.24
N ILE A 68 -7.09 15.48 9.33
CA ILE A 68 -7.12 16.78 8.63
C ILE A 68 -7.33 17.93 9.63
N GLU A 69 -8.33 17.85 10.49
CA GLU A 69 -8.66 18.87 11.49
C GLU A 69 -7.54 19.10 12.48
N SER A 70 -6.78 18.07 12.82
CA SER A 70 -5.60 18.17 13.69
C SER A 70 -4.31 18.57 12.96
N GLY A 71 -4.37 18.84 11.66
CA GLY A 71 -3.21 19.20 10.84
C GLY A 71 -2.24 18.06 10.56
N ASN A 72 -2.65 16.81 10.83
CA ASN A 72 -1.82 15.63 10.60
C ASN A 72 -2.09 15.05 9.21
N VAL A 73 -1.27 15.40 8.25
CA VAL A 73 -1.33 14.92 6.86
C VAL A 73 -0.23 13.90 6.58
N SER A 74 -0.31 13.23 5.44
CA SER A 74 0.75 12.30 5.02
C SER A 74 2.11 13.00 4.93
N LYS A 75 3.16 12.37 5.46
CA LYS A 75 4.54 12.90 5.42
C LYS A 75 5.08 12.97 3.99
N GLN A 76 4.74 11.97 3.17
CA GLN A 76 5.03 11.93 1.75
C GLN A 76 3.73 12.13 0.97
N LYS A 77 3.78 12.75 -0.21
CA LYS A 77 2.64 12.68 -1.13
C LYS A 77 2.35 11.23 -1.50
N PHE A 78 1.14 10.94 -1.97
CA PHE A 78 0.75 9.57 -2.30
C PHE A 78 -0.11 9.51 -3.56
N SER A 79 -0.11 8.35 -4.21
CA SER A 79 -1.08 7.94 -5.22
C SER A 79 -2.18 7.08 -4.57
N ALA A 80 -3.28 6.91 -5.26
CA ALA A 80 -4.41 6.09 -4.82
C ALA A 80 -4.94 5.24 -5.97
N ASP A 81 -5.72 4.22 -5.66
CA ASP A 81 -6.40 3.40 -6.66
C ASP A 81 -7.33 4.22 -7.56
N PRO A 82 -7.65 3.70 -8.76
CA PRO A 82 -8.58 4.33 -9.69
C PRO A 82 -9.91 4.67 -9.03
N ARG A 83 -10.47 5.78 -9.45
CA ARG A 83 -11.80 6.22 -8.98
C ARG A 83 -12.88 5.27 -9.47
N PRO A 84 -13.76 4.76 -8.60
CA PRO A 84 -14.88 3.93 -9.03
C PRO A 84 -15.82 4.63 -10.01
N LEU A 85 -16.00 5.94 -9.85
CA LEU A 85 -16.76 6.79 -10.75
C LEU A 85 -15.80 7.74 -11.47
N ASP A 86 -15.11 7.22 -12.48
CA ASP A 86 -14.22 8.06 -13.28
C ASP A 86 -15.03 8.86 -14.32
N PRO A 87 -14.92 10.20 -14.33
CA PRO A 87 -15.65 11.05 -15.26
C PRO A 87 -15.29 10.82 -16.73
N ASN A 88 -14.13 10.17 -17.00
CA ASN A 88 -13.68 9.86 -18.35
C ASN A 88 -14.19 8.49 -18.85
N VAL A 89 -14.82 7.69 -17.99
CA VAL A 89 -15.34 6.37 -18.34
C VAL A 89 -16.86 6.48 -18.55
N PRO A 90 -17.36 6.20 -19.78
CA PRO A 90 -18.80 6.22 -20.05
C PRO A 90 -19.55 5.22 -19.18
N SER A 91 -20.65 5.64 -18.59
CA SER A 91 -21.54 4.80 -17.79
C SER A 91 -22.99 4.95 -18.26
N SER A 92 -23.84 3.97 -18.01
CA SER A 92 -25.26 4.07 -18.27
C SER A 92 -25.97 4.88 -17.18
N PHE A 93 -27.10 5.52 -17.53
CA PHE A 93 -27.90 6.27 -16.56
C PHE A 93 -28.24 5.47 -15.30
N LEU A 94 -28.59 4.19 -15.47
CA LEU A 94 -28.93 3.31 -14.33
C LEU A 94 -27.74 3.02 -13.45
N GLN A 95 -26.56 2.76 -14.05
CA GLN A 95 -25.32 2.57 -13.30
C GLN A 95 -24.97 3.82 -12.50
N ASP A 96 -25.00 4.99 -13.15
CA ASP A 96 -24.74 6.27 -12.50
C ASP A 96 -25.69 6.50 -11.33
N PHE A 97 -26.99 6.27 -11.52
CA PHE A 97 -27.97 6.46 -10.47
C PHE A 97 -27.67 5.57 -9.25
N VAL A 98 -27.42 4.27 -9.46
CA VAL A 98 -27.16 3.32 -8.37
C VAL A 98 -25.82 3.63 -7.70
N PHE A 99 -24.77 3.82 -8.47
CA PHE A 99 -23.42 3.98 -7.92
C PHE A 99 -23.25 5.32 -7.21
N LYS A 100 -23.70 6.43 -7.80
CA LYS A 100 -23.59 7.77 -7.21
C LYS A 100 -24.45 7.95 -5.96
N ASN A 101 -25.64 7.36 -5.92
CA ASN A 101 -26.57 7.59 -4.81
C ASN A 101 -26.48 6.56 -3.69
N PHE A 102 -25.99 5.35 -3.96
CA PHE A 102 -25.98 4.26 -2.97
C PHE A 102 -24.58 3.75 -2.65
N MET A 103 -23.82 3.28 -3.64
CA MET A 103 -22.56 2.61 -3.39
C MET A 103 -21.43 3.59 -3.07
N TYR A 104 -21.15 4.48 -4.00
CA TYR A 104 -20.02 5.43 -3.96
C TYR A 104 -20.47 6.86 -3.68
N SER A 105 -21.56 7.02 -2.94
CA SER A 105 -22.13 8.34 -2.65
C SER A 105 -21.23 9.26 -1.81
N LYS A 106 -20.09 8.74 -1.34
CA LYS A 106 -19.08 9.48 -0.60
C LYS A 106 -17.80 9.75 -1.43
N GLN A 107 -17.80 9.46 -2.74
CA GLN A 107 -16.59 9.63 -3.54
C GLN A 107 -16.10 11.08 -3.57
N ASP A 108 -16.98 12.05 -3.77
CA ASP A 108 -16.62 13.48 -3.82
C ASP A 108 -16.03 13.97 -2.48
N ASP A 109 -16.60 13.52 -1.36
CA ASP A 109 -16.08 13.85 -0.02
C ASP A 109 -14.72 13.17 0.20
N TYR A 110 -14.59 11.93 -0.24
CA TYR A 110 -13.35 11.16 -0.17
C TYR A 110 -12.21 11.80 -0.98
N GLU A 111 -12.47 12.22 -2.22
CA GLU A 111 -11.46 12.88 -3.05
C GLU A 111 -10.99 14.22 -2.45
N LYS A 112 -11.90 14.98 -1.81
CA LYS A 112 -11.53 16.18 -1.05
C LYS A 112 -10.63 15.86 0.14
N GLN A 113 -10.93 14.80 0.89
CA GLN A 113 -10.10 14.34 2.00
C GLN A 113 -8.72 13.88 1.51
N LEU A 114 -8.64 13.13 0.41
CA LEU A 114 -7.36 12.72 -0.19
C LEU A 114 -6.51 13.95 -0.59
N THR A 115 -7.15 14.98 -1.17
CA THR A 115 -6.49 16.23 -1.53
C THR A 115 -5.90 16.91 -0.29
N GLN A 116 -6.67 17.00 0.78
CA GLN A 116 -6.21 17.61 2.04
C GLN A 116 -5.13 16.79 2.75
N LEU A 117 -5.13 15.47 2.58
CA LEU A 117 -4.13 14.56 3.15
C LEU A 117 -2.83 14.49 2.34
N GLY A 118 -2.80 15.01 1.11
CA GLY A 118 -1.58 15.14 0.32
C GLY A 118 -1.46 14.20 -0.87
N ILE A 119 -2.57 13.85 -1.54
CA ILE A 119 -2.53 13.10 -2.80
C ILE A 119 -1.71 13.86 -3.87
N MET A 120 -1.06 13.15 -4.77
CA MET A 120 -0.32 13.71 -5.90
C MET A 120 -1.27 14.51 -6.82
N GLU A 121 -0.74 15.54 -7.47
CA GLU A 121 -1.53 16.42 -8.33
C GLU A 121 -1.84 15.79 -9.69
N LYS A 122 -0.95 14.95 -10.20
CA LYS A 122 -1.04 14.34 -11.52
C LYS A 122 -0.88 12.83 -11.43
N ASP A 123 -1.60 12.11 -12.27
CA ASP A 123 -1.56 10.65 -12.43
C ASP A 123 -1.71 9.88 -11.09
N ALA A 124 -2.41 10.49 -10.14
CA ALA A 124 -2.52 10.01 -8.78
C ALA A 124 -3.44 8.79 -8.62
N TYR A 125 -4.42 8.63 -9.51
CA TYR A 125 -5.44 7.57 -9.42
C TYR A 125 -5.10 6.42 -10.36
N THR A 126 -4.36 5.44 -9.85
CA THR A 126 -3.86 4.30 -10.63
C THR A 126 -3.60 3.09 -9.74
N CYS A 127 -3.80 1.89 -10.23
CA CYS A 127 -3.36 0.65 -9.57
C CYS A 127 -1.91 0.25 -9.94
N THR A 128 -1.33 0.88 -10.96
CA THR A 128 0.06 0.66 -11.40
C THR A 128 0.98 1.82 -10.99
N CYS A 129 0.89 2.23 -9.74
CA CYS A 129 1.59 3.41 -9.22
C CYS A 129 3.11 3.35 -9.39
N TYR A 130 3.67 2.15 -9.51
CA TYR A 130 5.09 1.86 -9.67
C TYR A 130 5.64 2.07 -11.08
N MET A 131 4.80 2.38 -12.05
CA MET A 131 5.25 2.65 -13.42
C MET A 131 5.94 4.01 -13.50
N ASP A 132 6.97 4.11 -14.35
CA ASP A 132 7.83 5.29 -14.44
C ASP A 132 7.07 6.57 -14.81
N GLU A 133 6.05 6.46 -15.66
CA GLU A 133 5.20 7.58 -16.06
C GLU A 133 4.36 8.18 -14.92
N VAL A 134 4.06 7.37 -13.90
CA VAL A 134 3.38 7.84 -12.67
C VAL A 134 4.35 8.52 -11.73
N GLY A 135 5.62 8.10 -11.74
CA GLY A 135 6.70 8.67 -10.94
C GLY A 135 6.69 8.25 -9.47
N ASN A 136 5.98 7.19 -9.13
CA ASN A 136 5.98 6.58 -7.78
C ASN A 136 6.70 5.21 -7.79
N THR A 137 7.83 5.13 -8.50
CA THR A 137 8.68 3.93 -8.53
C THR A 137 9.66 3.99 -7.37
N PRO A 138 9.58 3.08 -6.38
CA PRO A 138 10.51 3.05 -5.25
C PRO A 138 11.85 2.44 -5.65
N ALA A 139 12.91 2.86 -4.98
CA ALA A 139 14.22 2.25 -5.11
C ALA A 139 14.34 0.95 -4.29
N MET A 140 15.29 0.10 -4.68
CA MET A 140 15.61 -1.11 -3.94
C MET A 140 15.94 -0.79 -2.46
N GLY A 141 15.33 -1.54 -1.54
CA GLY A 141 15.53 -1.40 -0.10
C GLY A 141 14.71 -0.30 0.56
N GLU A 142 14.03 0.57 -0.18
CA GLU A 142 13.14 1.56 0.42
C GLU A 142 11.99 0.92 1.18
N VAL A 143 11.64 1.51 2.30
CA VAL A 143 10.51 1.11 3.15
C VAL A 143 9.28 1.90 2.75
N LEU A 144 8.21 1.18 2.41
CA LEU A 144 6.97 1.73 1.89
C LEU A 144 5.83 1.63 2.91
N SER A 145 4.89 2.57 2.81
CA SER A 145 3.56 2.47 3.40
C SER A 145 2.53 2.41 2.26
N TRP A 146 2.38 1.22 1.68
CA TRP A 146 1.54 0.96 0.51
C TRP A 146 0.48 -0.09 0.83
N SER A 147 -0.71 0.08 0.35
CA SER A 147 -1.87 -0.74 0.69
C SER A 147 -2.53 -1.50 -0.46
N GLU A 148 -2.14 -1.27 -1.69
CA GLU A 148 -2.68 -2.03 -2.82
C GLU A 148 -1.89 -3.34 -3.02
N SER A 149 -2.59 -4.48 -3.15
CA SER A 149 -1.96 -5.81 -3.10
C SER A 149 -1.04 -6.10 -4.28
N SER A 150 -1.43 -5.76 -5.51
CA SER A 150 -0.59 -5.97 -6.70
C SER A 150 0.62 -5.06 -6.70
N ALA A 151 0.47 -3.80 -6.30
CA ALA A 151 1.56 -2.86 -6.16
C ALA A 151 2.58 -3.30 -5.10
N VAL A 152 2.11 -3.82 -3.95
CA VAL A 152 2.98 -4.38 -2.90
C VAL A 152 3.75 -5.60 -3.38
N VAL A 153 3.12 -6.49 -4.14
CA VAL A 153 3.80 -7.65 -4.74
C VAL A 153 4.88 -7.20 -5.71
N TYR A 154 4.58 -6.27 -6.61
CA TYR A 154 5.54 -5.75 -7.58
C TYR A 154 6.71 -5.04 -6.89
N ALA A 155 6.43 -4.18 -5.92
CA ALA A 155 7.45 -3.48 -5.15
C ALA A 155 8.44 -4.44 -4.44
N ASN A 156 7.93 -5.51 -3.82
CA ASN A 156 8.77 -6.48 -3.13
C ASN A 156 9.52 -7.42 -4.07
N SER A 157 8.86 -7.95 -5.12
CA SER A 157 9.39 -9.04 -5.95
C SER A 157 10.18 -8.54 -7.16
N VAL A 158 9.83 -7.39 -7.72
CA VAL A 158 10.48 -6.84 -8.93
C VAL A 158 11.44 -5.72 -8.55
N LEU A 159 10.98 -4.72 -7.79
CA LEU A 159 11.79 -3.55 -7.46
C LEU A 159 12.71 -3.75 -6.25
N GLY A 160 12.49 -4.80 -5.45
CA GLY A 160 13.30 -5.06 -4.26
C GLY A 160 13.07 -4.07 -3.11
N ALA A 161 12.01 -3.30 -3.16
CA ALA A 161 11.57 -2.46 -2.04
C ALA A 161 10.99 -3.31 -0.91
N ARG A 162 10.68 -2.71 0.23
CA ARG A 162 10.21 -3.39 1.43
C ARG A 162 8.84 -2.89 1.84
N CYS A 163 7.83 -3.74 1.73
CA CYS A 163 6.46 -3.40 2.10
C CYS A 163 5.71 -4.62 2.63
N ASN A 164 4.99 -4.46 3.72
CA ASN A 164 4.00 -5.45 4.14
C ASN A 164 2.68 -5.19 3.43
N ARG A 165 1.88 -6.24 3.25
CA ARG A 165 0.51 -6.16 2.75
C ARG A 165 -0.44 -5.84 3.91
N ASN A 166 -0.49 -4.57 4.31
CA ASN A 166 -1.37 -4.09 5.36
C ASN A 166 -2.76 -3.69 4.81
N SER A 167 -3.66 -3.28 5.69
CA SER A 167 -4.89 -2.60 5.28
C SER A 167 -4.62 -1.14 4.93
N GLY A 168 -5.46 -0.56 4.07
CA GLY A 168 -5.33 0.84 3.67
C GLY A 168 -5.33 1.83 4.83
N ILE A 169 -6.03 1.52 5.91
CA ILE A 169 -6.07 2.35 7.12
C ILE A 169 -4.73 2.29 7.87
N ILE A 170 -4.11 1.13 7.95
CA ILE A 170 -2.80 0.98 8.60
C ILE A 170 -1.73 1.74 7.83
N ASP A 171 -1.76 1.67 6.50
CA ASP A 171 -0.79 2.39 5.67
C ASP A 171 -1.08 3.90 5.63
N LEU A 172 -2.34 4.35 5.70
CA LEU A 172 -2.66 5.76 5.95
C LEU A 172 -2.05 6.23 7.27
N MET A 173 -2.24 5.47 8.35
CA MET A 173 -1.64 5.79 9.65
C MET A 173 -0.11 5.83 9.58
N GLY A 174 0.50 4.87 8.91
CA GLY A 174 1.95 4.80 8.69
C GLY A 174 2.47 6.01 7.91
N SER A 175 1.76 6.43 6.87
CA SER A 175 2.13 7.59 6.05
C SER A 175 2.04 8.91 6.82
N VAL A 176 1.07 9.04 7.72
CA VAL A 176 0.87 10.24 8.55
C VAL A 176 1.93 10.32 9.67
N VAL A 177 2.20 9.21 10.34
CA VAL A 177 3.24 9.16 11.39
C VAL A 177 4.65 9.19 10.79
N GLY A 178 4.84 8.63 9.58
CA GLY A 178 6.13 8.48 8.92
C GLY A 178 6.90 7.23 9.35
N TYR A 179 6.24 6.31 10.06
CA TYR A 179 6.83 5.06 10.55
C TYR A 179 5.87 3.89 10.36
N VAL A 180 6.42 2.72 10.11
CA VAL A 180 5.67 1.45 10.01
C VAL A 180 6.28 0.39 10.94
N PRO A 181 5.47 -0.55 11.48
CA PRO A 181 5.98 -1.61 12.36
C PRO A 181 6.90 -2.57 11.62
N ARG A 182 8.05 -2.90 12.22
CA ARG A 182 9.09 -3.75 11.65
C ARG A 182 8.79 -5.23 11.84
N PHE A 183 8.10 -5.83 10.89
CA PHE A 183 7.85 -7.27 10.83
C PHE A 183 7.74 -7.76 9.38
N GLY A 184 7.60 -9.06 9.16
CA GLY A 184 7.31 -9.66 7.86
C GLY A 184 8.31 -9.24 6.78
N LEU A 185 7.83 -8.74 5.65
CA LEU A 185 8.65 -8.36 4.48
C LEU A 185 9.52 -7.12 4.70
N LEU A 186 9.38 -6.41 5.82
CA LEU A 186 10.31 -5.35 6.22
C LEU A 186 11.60 -5.87 6.84
N THR A 187 11.67 -7.16 7.15
CA THR A 187 12.85 -7.81 7.74
C THR A 187 13.55 -8.73 6.75
N ASP A 188 14.85 -8.92 6.90
CA ASP A 188 15.59 -9.87 6.06
C ASP A 188 15.13 -11.31 6.30
N GLU A 189 14.74 -11.65 7.53
CA GLU A 189 14.20 -12.97 7.87
C GLU A 189 12.88 -13.24 7.15
N GLY A 190 11.95 -12.28 7.17
CA GLY A 190 10.66 -12.41 6.49
C GLY A 190 10.74 -12.48 4.98
N ARG A 191 11.86 -12.03 4.39
CA ARG A 191 12.12 -12.08 2.94
C ARG A 191 12.84 -13.36 2.50
N LYS A 192 13.27 -14.21 3.41
CA LYS A 192 13.91 -15.48 3.03
C LYS A 192 12.95 -16.39 2.30
N ALA A 193 13.40 -16.92 1.18
CA ALA A 193 12.65 -17.91 0.42
C ALA A 193 12.45 -19.18 1.26
N THR A 194 11.21 -19.60 1.42
CA THR A 194 10.84 -20.84 2.13
C THR A 194 10.36 -21.92 1.16
N TRP A 195 10.23 -21.57 -0.12
CA TRP A 195 9.89 -22.48 -1.20
C TRP A 195 10.92 -22.39 -2.33
N ILE A 196 11.22 -23.53 -2.97
CA ILE A 196 11.90 -23.58 -4.27
C ILE A 196 10.90 -24.11 -5.27
N VAL A 197 10.52 -23.28 -6.23
CA VAL A 197 9.64 -23.64 -7.34
C VAL A 197 10.48 -23.82 -8.59
N LYS A 198 10.51 -25.02 -9.15
CA LYS A 198 11.25 -25.35 -10.37
C LYS A 198 10.28 -25.42 -11.54
N ILE A 199 10.51 -24.60 -12.56
CA ILE A 199 9.72 -24.58 -13.78
C ILE A 199 10.45 -25.42 -14.81
N GLU A 200 9.82 -26.50 -15.24
CA GLU A 200 10.34 -27.41 -16.25
C GLU A 200 9.41 -27.41 -17.47
N THR A 201 9.69 -26.57 -18.44
CA THR A 201 8.92 -26.44 -19.67
C THR A 201 9.83 -26.14 -20.85
N SER A 202 9.43 -26.61 -22.02
CA SER A 202 10.12 -26.34 -23.31
C SER A 202 9.55 -25.13 -24.06
N LYS A 203 8.47 -24.52 -23.56
CA LYS A 203 7.81 -23.37 -24.17
C LYS A 203 7.66 -22.25 -23.13
N LYS A 204 7.71 -20.98 -23.57
CA LYS A 204 7.40 -19.83 -22.70
C LYS A 204 6.02 -20.05 -22.06
N PRO A 205 5.91 -20.12 -20.73
CA PRO A 205 4.61 -20.23 -20.07
C PRO A 205 3.85 -18.92 -20.14
N GLU A 206 2.54 -18.99 -20.11
CA GLU A 206 1.68 -17.81 -19.92
C GLU A 206 1.89 -17.25 -18.52
N ALA A 207 2.32 -15.99 -18.40
CA ALA A 207 2.73 -15.37 -17.16
C ALA A 207 1.62 -15.39 -16.10
N GLN A 208 0.39 -15.04 -16.47
CA GLN A 208 -0.75 -15.00 -15.58
C GLN A 208 -1.13 -16.39 -15.03
N LEU A 209 -1.12 -17.42 -15.90
CA LEU A 209 -1.44 -18.80 -15.51
C LEU A 209 -0.34 -19.36 -14.62
N LEU A 210 0.91 -19.11 -14.93
CA LEU A 210 2.04 -19.56 -14.11
C LEU A 210 2.02 -18.87 -12.74
N GLY A 211 1.85 -17.55 -12.70
CA GLY A 211 1.76 -16.79 -11.47
C GLY A 211 0.63 -17.27 -10.57
N SER A 212 -0.56 -17.50 -11.14
CA SER A 212 -1.70 -18.08 -10.43
C SER A 212 -1.42 -19.46 -9.87
N ALA A 213 -0.80 -20.34 -10.66
CA ALA A 213 -0.46 -21.70 -10.23
C ALA A 213 0.58 -21.69 -9.10
N ILE A 214 1.60 -20.84 -9.18
CA ILE A 214 2.58 -20.65 -8.11
C ILE A 214 1.89 -20.11 -6.86
N GLY A 215 1.11 -19.04 -6.98
CA GLY A 215 0.43 -18.39 -5.87
C GLY A 215 -0.47 -19.34 -5.10
N MET A 216 -1.27 -20.15 -5.79
CA MET A 216 -2.12 -21.17 -5.15
C MET A 216 -1.35 -22.25 -4.38
N LYS A 217 -0.09 -22.50 -4.75
CA LYS A 217 0.76 -23.48 -4.06
C LYS A 217 1.53 -22.90 -2.90
N VAL A 218 2.07 -21.68 -3.11
CA VAL A 218 2.99 -21.03 -2.18
C VAL A 218 2.24 -20.27 -1.09
N MET A 219 1.04 -19.76 -1.41
CA MET A 219 0.19 -18.98 -0.50
C MET A 219 0.94 -17.76 0.06
N GLU A 220 1.04 -17.65 1.37
CA GLU A 220 1.67 -16.54 2.10
C GLU A 220 3.22 -16.64 2.18
N LYS A 221 3.81 -17.65 1.55
CA LYS A 221 5.26 -17.90 1.63
C LYS A 221 6.01 -17.20 0.51
N VAL A 222 7.30 -17.01 0.71
CA VAL A 222 8.20 -16.40 -0.29
C VAL A 222 8.81 -17.53 -1.16
N PRO A 223 8.52 -17.58 -2.46
CA PRO A 223 9.13 -18.55 -3.37
C PRO A 223 10.44 -18.04 -3.96
N TYR A 224 11.38 -18.95 -4.18
CA TYR A 224 12.48 -18.79 -5.11
C TYR A 224 12.17 -19.58 -6.38
N VAL A 225 11.88 -18.89 -7.48
CA VAL A 225 11.48 -19.51 -8.75
C VAL A 225 12.72 -19.72 -9.62
N LYS A 226 12.89 -20.94 -10.15
CA LYS A 226 13.99 -21.34 -11.06
C LYS A 226 13.43 -21.81 -12.39
N GLY A 227 14.21 -21.65 -13.45
CA GLY A 227 13.90 -22.19 -14.78
C GLY A 227 13.11 -21.26 -15.68
N LEU A 228 13.06 -19.97 -15.33
CA LEU A 228 12.48 -18.93 -16.19
C LEU A 228 13.56 -18.08 -16.89
N ASP A 229 14.83 -18.29 -16.58
CA ASP A 229 15.96 -17.45 -17.03
C ASP A 229 16.04 -17.26 -18.55
N GLN A 230 15.54 -18.23 -19.31
CA GLN A 230 15.51 -18.17 -20.78
C GLN A 230 14.37 -17.31 -21.36
N TRP A 231 13.39 -16.92 -20.54
CA TRP A 231 12.21 -16.15 -20.96
C TRP A 231 12.09 -14.81 -20.26
N ILE A 232 12.72 -14.67 -19.09
CA ILE A 232 12.74 -13.42 -18.33
C ILE A 232 14.09 -12.77 -18.57
N GLY A 233 14.09 -11.57 -19.11
CA GLY A 233 15.31 -10.77 -19.26
C GLY A 233 15.85 -10.26 -17.93
N THR A 234 16.97 -9.57 -17.98
CA THR A 234 17.55 -8.86 -16.81
C THR A 234 16.96 -7.46 -16.63
N GLU A 235 16.19 -7.00 -17.60
CA GLU A 235 15.49 -5.70 -17.56
C GLU A 235 14.06 -5.90 -17.09
N ILE A 236 13.58 -4.95 -16.31
CA ILE A 236 12.18 -4.89 -15.90
C ILE A 236 11.38 -4.50 -17.15
N ASN A 237 10.44 -5.34 -17.54
CA ASN A 237 9.54 -5.11 -18.64
C ASN A 237 8.10 -5.44 -18.24
N GLU A 238 7.14 -5.21 -19.12
CA GLU A 238 5.71 -5.41 -18.84
C GLU A 238 5.29 -6.90 -18.76
N ASP A 239 6.16 -7.84 -19.02
CA ASP A 239 5.93 -9.29 -18.92
C ASP A 239 6.19 -9.80 -17.48
#